data_f81ceef08ae27b58d5b987ff25efb182
#
_entry.id   f81ceef08ae27b58d5b987ff25efb182
#
_cell.length_a   1.000
_cell.length_b   1.000
_cell.length_c   1.000
_cell.angle_alpha   90.00
_cell.angle_beta   90.00
_cell.angle_gamma   90.00
#
_symmetry.space_group_name_H-M   'P 1'
#
loop_
_entity.id
_entity.type
_entity.pdbx_description
1 polymer ?
#
loop_
_entity_poly.entity_id
_entity_poly.type
_entity_poly.pdbx_seq_one_letter_code
_entity_poly.pdbx_strand_id
1 'polypeptide(L)'
;GMPVKPPSPPPAVSLHRNFEGTLVLKPRKLGLQSEFPFQLENASGHRLAYVDMDGLKIVDPVDFKDRKVNLLGKLEPIAEGSKDLVIRARLLRSID
;
A
#
# COMPACT_ATOMS: atom_id res chain seq x y z
N GLY A 1 25.90 5.79 -31.89
CA GLY A 1 25.61 5.68 -31.66
C GLY A 1 24.61 5.70 -31.26
N MET A 2 24.17 5.32 -31.24
CA MET A 2 23.29 5.32 -30.91
C MET A 2 23.09 5.29 -29.83
N PRO A 3 22.67 5.55 -29.55
CA PRO A 3 22.43 5.71 -28.55
C PRO A 3 21.66 5.05 -27.98
N VAL A 4 21.83 4.57 -27.67
CA VAL A 4 21.26 3.86 -27.07
C VAL A 4 20.59 4.31 -26.09
N LYS A 5 19.63 4.25 -26.08
CA LYS A 5 18.90 4.58 -25.29
C LYS A 5 19.05 3.86 -24.18
N PRO A 6 19.14 4.33 -23.21
CA PRO A 6 19.21 3.70 -22.10
C PRO A 6 18.06 2.99 -21.93
N PRO A 7 18.13 2.05 -21.43
CA PRO A 7 17.08 1.31 -21.22
C PRO A 7 16.23 2.02 -20.41
N SER A 8 15.18 2.04 -20.76
CA SER A 8 14.32 2.63 -20.03
C SER A 8 14.42 2.04 -18.79
N PRO A 9 14.36 2.65 -17.84
CA PRO A 9 14.39 2.17 -16.64
C PRO A 9 13.32 1.32 -16.49
N PRO A 10 13.48 0.39 -15.94
CA PRO A 10 12.48 -0.44 -15.70
C PRO A 10 11.58 0.28 -14.94
N PRO A 11 10.52 0.05 -15.10
CA PRO A 11 9.58 0.72 -14.54
C PRO A 11 9.85 0.76 -13.15
N ALA A 12 9.99 1.81 -12.70
CA ALA A 12 10.18 1.98 -11.41
C ALA A 12 9.19 1.39 -10.59
N VAL A 13 8.11 1.14 -11.14
CA VAL A 13 7.07 0.56 -10.47
C VAL A 13 7.42 -0.69 -9.85
N SER A 14 8.45 -1.33 -10.24
CA SER A 14 8.77 -2.56 -9.64
C SER A 14 9.45 -2.42 -8.33
N LEU A 15 9.80 -1.24 -7.93
CA LEU A 15 10.57 -1.08 -6.72
C LEU A 15 9.68 -1.10 -5.50
N HIS A 16 10.15 -1.77 -4.48
CA HIS A 16 9.48 -1.75 -3.18
C HIS A 16 9.96 -0.55 -2.41
N ARG A 17 9.05 0.09 -1.72
CA ARG A 17 9.36 1.29 -0.95
C ARG A 17 8.78 1.15 0.43
N ASN A 18 9.28 1.97 1.32
CA ASN A 18 8.77 2.02 2.68
C ASN A 18 7.75 3.13 2.82
N PHE A 19 6.64 2.81 3.45
CA PHE A 19 5.57 3.77 3.71
C PHE A 19 5.25 3.73 5.18
N GLU A 20 5.07 4.88 5.79
CA GLU A 20 4.73 4.97 7.19
C GLU A 20 3.40 5.64 7.39
N GLY A 21 2.67 5.22 8.38
CA GLY A 21 1.39 5.80 8.70
C GLY A 21 0.66 4.95 9.70
N THR A 22 -0.60 5.25 9.89
CA THR A 22 -1.45 4.47 10.78
C THR A 22 -2.26 3.49 9.94
N LEU A 23 -2.21 2.23 10.32
CA LEU A 23 -2.98 1.22 9.62
C LEU A 23 -4.39 1.19 10.20
N VAL A 24 -5.39 1.39 9.37
CA VAL A 24 -6.77 1.35 9.83
C VAL A 24 -7.53 0.31 9.06
N LEU A 25 -8.50 -0.26 9.72
CA LEU A 25 -9.38 -1.24 9.11
C LEU A 25 -10.74 -0.58 8.93
N LYS A 26 -11.19 -0.47 7.70
CA LYS A 26 -12.48 0.11 7.38
C LYS A 26 -13.40 -1.01 6.96
N PRO A 27 -14.35 -1.36 7.77
CA PRO A 27 -15.23 -2.45 7.41
C PRO A 27 -16.05 -2.08 6.21
N ARG A 28 -16.43 -3.08 5.51
CA ARG A 28 -17.26 -2.91 4.36
C ARG A 28 -18.59 -2.32 4.75
N LYS A 29 -19.06 -1.39 3.98
CA LYS A 29 -20.37 -0.81 4.22
C LYS A 29 -21.38 -1.50 3.37
N LEU A 30 -22.60 -1.48 3.84
CA LEU A 30 -23.67 -2.10 3.13
C LEU A 30 -23.76 -1.55 1.73
N GLY A 31 -23.78 -2.39 0.78
CA GLY A 31 -23.89 -1.98 -0.61
C GLY A 31 -22.61 -1.50 -1.24
N LEU A 32 -21.55 -1.37 -0.47
CA LEU A 32 -20.28 -0.97 -1.01
C LEU A 32 -19.27 -2.04 -0.68
N GLN A 33 -18.48 -2.37 -1.67
CA GLN A 33 -17.46 -3.33 -1.44
C GLN A 33 -16.14 -2.70 -1.60
N SER A 34 -15.28 -2.85 -0.60
CA SER A 34 -13.94 -2.42 -0.75
C SER A 34 -13.12 -3.68 -0.89
N GLU A 35 -12.34 -3.76 -1.94
CA GLU A 35 -11.49 -4.86 -2.14
C GLU A 35 -10.40 -4.87 -1.11
N PHE A 36 -10.09 -3.72 -0.55
CA PHE A 36 -9.01 -3.57 0.40
C PHE A 36 -9.53 -2.89 1.65
N PRO A 37 -9.89 -3.67 2.66
CA PRO A 37 -10.42 -3.05 3.87
C PRO A 37 -9.37 -2.32 4.70
N PHE A 38 -8.09 -2.67 4.52
CA PHE A 38 -7.05 -1.96 5.23
C PHE A 38 -6.61 -0.74 4.45
N GLN A 39 -6.33 0.34 5.16
CA GLN A 39 -5.89 1.59 4.57
C GLN A 39 -4.77 2.15 5.42
N LEU A 40 -3.88 2.89 4.78
CA LEU A 40 -2.82 3.60 5.48
C LEU A 40 -3.17 5.06 5.50
N GLU A 41 -3.15 5.66 6.69
CA GLU A 41 -3.52 7.06 6.87
C GLU A 41 -2.36 7.84 7.42
N ASN A 42 -2.33 9.14 7.13
CA ASN A 42 -1.31 10.01 7.69
C ASN A 42 -1.75 10.49 9.06
N ALA A 43 -0.94 11.33 9.68
CA ALA A 43 -1.22 11.80 11.04
C ALA A 43 -2.49 12.62 11.12
N SER A 44 -2.94 13.18 10.03
CA SER A 44 -4.17 13.94 10.00
C SER A 44 -5.40 13.09 9.77
N GLY A 45 -5.23 11.81 9.59
CA GLY A 45 -6.36 10.92 9.34
C GLY A 45 -6.78 10.82 7.90
N HIS A 46 -5.97 11.34 6.97
CA HIS A 46 -6.30 11.23 5.56
C HIS A 46 -5.68 9.97 4.99
N ARG A 47 -6.43 9.31 4.12
CA ARG A 47 -5.94 8.08 3.51
C ARG A 47 -4.82 8.39 2.54
N LEU A 48 -3.71 7.71 2.73
CA LEU A 48 -2.61 7.78 1.79
C LEU A 48 -2.80 6.76 0.68
N ALA A 49 -3.26 5.59 1.03
CA ALA A 49 -3.48 4.53 0.07
C ALA A 49 -4.25 3.39 0.72
N TYR A 50 -4.86 2.57 -0.10
CA TYR A 50 -5.37 1.29 0.36
C TYR A 50 -4.19 0.35 0.52
N VAL A 51 -4.36 -0.73 1.22
CA VAL A 51 -3.28 -1.69 1.44
C VAL A 51 -3.74 -3.09 1.07
N ASP A 52 -2.99 -3.72 0.20
CA ASP A 52 -3.24 -5.09 -0.20
C ASP A 52 -2.36 -5.98 0.68
N MET A 53 -2.99 -6.78 1.52
CA MET A 53 -2.28 -7.60 2.49
C MET A 53 -2.04 -9.03 2.01
N ASP A 54 -2.40 -9.34 0.79
CA ASP A 54 -2.28 -10.71 0.29
C ASP A 54 -0.85 -11.23 0.30
N GLY A 55 0.12 -10.36 0.19
CA GLY A 55 1.51 -10.77 0.19
C GLY A 55 2.10 -11.01 1.57
N LEU A 56 1.32 -10.72 2.62
CA LEU A 56 1.82 -10.90 3.97
C LEU A 56 1.46 -12.30 4.41
N LYS A 57 2.45 -13.13 4.62
CA LYS A 57 2.21 -14.51 4.97
C LYS A 57 2.53 -14.85 6.40
N ILE A 58 3.29 -14.00 7.04
CA ILE A 58 3.81 -14.31 8.35
C ILE A 58 3.06 -13.59 9.47
N VAL A 59 2.52 -12.43 9.18
CA VAL A 59 1.87 -11.62 10.20
C VAL A 59 0.40 -11.48 9.90
N ASP A 60 -0.38 -11.27 10.93
CA ASP A 60 -1.80 -11.01 10.79
C ASP A 60 -1.98 -9.49 10.84
N PRO A 61 -2.43 -8.86 9.78
CA PRO A 61 -2.55 -7.41 9.77
C PRO A 61 -3.49 -6.87 10.83
N VAL A 62 -4.42 -7.65 11.29
CA VAL A 62 -5.35 -7.18 12.32
C VAL A 62 -4.60 -6.82 13.59
N ASP A 63 -3.48 -7.48 13.85
CA ASP A 63 -2.69 -7.18 15.03
C ASP A 63 -2.08 -5.79 14.99
N PHE A 64 -2.09 -5.15 13.84
CA PHE A 64 -1.50 -3.82 13.69
C PHE A 64 -2.56 -2.74 13.49
N LYS A 65 -3.82 -3.08 13.66
CA LYS A 65 -4.89 -2.13 13.47
C LYS A 65 -4.74 -0.96 14.42
N ASP A 66 -4.91 0.23 13.91
CA ASP A 66 -4.84 1.49 14.66
C ASP A 66 -3.45 1.76 15.24
N ARG A 67 -2.44 1.14 14.66
CA ARG A 67 -1.08 1.36 15.12
C ARG A 67 -0.27 2.04 14.04
N LYS A 68 0.77 2.72 14.46
CA LYS A 68 1.69 3.32 13.51
C LYS A 68 2.58 2.23 12.99
N VAL A 69 2.67 2.11 11.69
CA VAL A 69 3.37 1.01 11.06
C VAL A 69 4.26 1.49 9.93
N ASN A 70 5.17 0.62 9.55
CA ASN A 70 5.95 0.79 8.36
C ASN A 70 5.60 -0.37 7.44
N LEU A 71 5.24 -0.03 6.21
CA LEU A 71 4.92 -1.03 5.20
C LEU A 71 5.99 -1.00 4.13
N LEU A 72 6.47 -2.16 3.75
CA LEU A 72 7.31 -2.26 2.57
C LEU A 72 6.47 -2.85 1.48
N GLY A 73 6.37 -2.16 0.37
CA GLY A 73 5.56 -2.65 -0.73
C GLY A 73 5.65 -1.78 -1.96
N LYS A 74 4.85 -2.10 -2.94
CA LYS A 74 4.77 -1.33 -4.17
C LYS A 74 3.52 -0.49 -4.17
N LEU A 75 3.67 0.76 -4.58
CA LEU A 75 2.54 1.67 -4.70
C LEU A 75 2.10 1.70 -6.15
N GLU A 76 0.83 1.49 -6.37
CA GLU A 76 0.32 1.50 -7.73
C GLU A 76 -1.15 1.90 -7.73
N PRO A 77 -1.70 2.32 -8.86
CA PRO A 77 -3.12 2.63 -8.92
C PRO A 77 -3.93 1.38 -8.65
N ILE A 78 -5.06 1.57 -8.02
CA ILE A 78 -5.93 0.46 -7.69
C ILE A 78 -6.46 -0.19 -8.96
N ALA A 79 -6.64 0.61 -9.99
CA ALA A 79 -7.05 0.13 -11.30
C ALA A 79 -6.58 1.14 -12.31
N GLU A 80 -6.53 0.71 -13.55
CA GLU A 80 -6.05 1.60 -14.59
C GLU A 80 -6.91 2.84 -14.64
N GLY A 81 -6.30 3.99 -14.63
CA GLY A 81 -7.03 5.25 -14.69
C GLY A 81 -7.58 5.72 -13.36
N SER A 82 -7.39 4.96 -12.31
CA SER A 82 -7.93 5.34 -11.02
C SER A 82 -7.03 6.33 -10.31
N LYS A 83 -7.64 7.23 -9.55
CA LYS A 83 -6.88 8.13 -8.71
C LYS A 83 -6.51 7.49 -7.42
N ASP A 84 -7.16 6.40 -7.05
CA ASP A 84 -6.88 5.75 -5.79
C ASP A 84 -5.67 4.85 -5.93
N LEU A 85 -4.89 4.81 -4.89
CA LEU A 85 -3.65 4.05 -4.88
C LEU A 85 -3.73 2.89 -3.90
N VAL A 86 -2.99 1.85 -4.16
CA VAL A 86 -2.91 0.71 -3.27
C VAL A 86 -1.43 0.38 -3.07
N ILE A 87 -1.07 0.00 -1.84
CA ILE A 87 0.26 -0.48 -1.55
C ILE A 87 0.18 -1.99 -1.49
N ARG A 88 0.89 -2.66 -2.39
CA ARG A 88 0.96 -4.12 -2.38
C ARG A 88 2.01 -4.50 -1.35
N ALA A 89 1.57 -4.74 -0.14
CA ALA A 89 2.48 -4.89 0.99
C ALA A 89 3.20 -6.22 0.98
N ARG A 90 4.46 -6.19 1.32
CA ARG A 90 5.27 -7.38 1.48
C ARG A 90 5.71 -7.57 2.90
N LEU A 91 5.96 -6.49 3.60
CA LEU A 91 6.35 -6.55 4.99
C LEU A 91 5.59 -5.50 5.77
N LEU A 92 5.29 -5.80 6.99
CA LEU A 92 4.54 -4.92 7.86
C LEU A 92 5.14 -5.01 9.24
N ARG A 93 5.44 -3.87 9.82
CA ARG A 93 5.95 -3.86 11.20
C ARG A 93 5.47 -2.62 11.92
N SER A 94 5.37 -2.74 13.21
CA SER A 94 4.99 -1.64 14.06
C SER A 94 6.19 -0.76 14.31
N ILE A 95 5.96 0.54 14.35
CA ILE A 95 7.03 1.47 14.64
C ILE A 95 6.72 2.33 15.85
N ASP A 96 5.66 2.06 16.55
CA ASP A 96 5.38 2.82 17.77
C ASP A 96 5.83 2.05 19.01
#